data_dd96d25b7311fea57da09df38cfe2de5
#
_entry.id   dd96d25b7311fea57da09df38cfe2de5
#
_cell.length_a   1.000
_cell.length_b   1.000
_cell.length_c   1.000
_cell.angle_alpha   90.00
_cell.angle_beta   90.00
_cell.angle_gamma   90.00
#
_symmetry.space_group_name_H-M   'P 1'
#
loop_
_entity.id
_entity.type
_entity.pdbx_description
1 polymer ?
#
loop_
_entity_poly.entity_id
_entity_poly.type
_entity_poly.pdbx_seq_one_letter_code
_entity_poly.pdbx_strand_id
1 'polypeptide(L)'
;LLAPVIDGVGADWDTALDHVAARFRDTIAAHGPDSVAFYLSGQMLTEDYYVANKLMKGFIGSANVDTNSRLCMASTVAGHVRAFGADTVPGTYEDLDEADLVVLVGSNLAWCHPVLWQRVEAARAARGTRVVVIDPRRSVTAEAADLHLAIAPGADVALFNRLLAAIADRGLTNAAFLSHVTGAGDAIASASAEQGDTGLSPADLGRFIDLWCRTERVVTVFSQGVNQSSSGTDKVNAILNCHLATGRIGRPGMGPFSVTGQPNAMGGREVGGLANQLACHLSLENADH
;
A
#
# COMPACT_ATOMS: atom_id res chain seq x y z
N LEU A 1 14.72 24.23 12.74
CA LEU A 1 16.09 23.95 13.15
C LEU A 1 17.04 24.42 12.06
N LEU A 2 17.94 25.38 12.36
CA LEU A 2 18.85 25.97 11.38
C LEU A 2 20.31 25.52 11.57
N ALA A 3 20.63 24.96 12.73
CA ALA A 3 21.94 24.45 13.10
C ALA A 3 21.80 23.32 14.11
N PRO A 4 22.82 22.45 14.26
CA PRO A 4 22.88 21.47 15.32
C PRO A 4 22.87 22.13 16.71
N VAL A 5 22.31 21.41 17.69
CA VAL A 5 22.27 21.85 19.09
C VAL A 5 22.69 20.66 19.97
N ILE A 6 23.67 20.86 20.83
CA ILE A 6 24.14 19.89 21.83
C ILE A 6 23.87 20.46 23.21
N ASP A 7 23.11 19.76 24.04
CA ASP A 7 22.76 20.17 25.42
C ASP A 7 22.22 21.61 25.51
N GLY A 8 21.44 22.03 24.53
CA GLY A 8 20.83 23.36 24.47
C GLY A 8 21.74 24.46 23.89
N VAL A 9 22.98 24.14 23.51
CA VAL A 9 23.94 25.07 22.92
C VAL A 9 24.13 24.79 21.43
N GLY A 10 24.10 25.85 20.61
CA GLY A 10 24.36 25.74 19.16
C GLY A 10 25.77 25.22 18.89
N ALA A 11 25.90 24.32 17.91
CA ALA A 11 27.17 23.75 17.49
C ALA A 11 27.31 23.79 15.97
N ASP A 12 28.52 23.69 15.45
CA ASP A 12 28.76 23.41 14.03
C ASP A 12 28.56 21.92 13.72
N TRP A 13 28.53 21.60 12.41
CA TRP A 13 28.27 20.24 11.97
C TRP A 13 29.39 19.26 12.36
N ASP A 14 30.65 19.66 12.28
CA ASP A 14 31.78 18.80 12.59
C ASP A 14 31.76 18.42 14.09
N THR A 15 31.55 19.39 14.97
CA THR A 15 31.36 19.15 16.40
C THR A 15 30.21 18.24 16.72
N ALA A 16 29.06 18.41 16.00
CA ALA A 16 27.87 17.58 16.21
C ALA A 16 28.10 16.14 15.75
N LEU A 17 28.73 15.94 14.60
CA LEU A 17 29.02 14.62 14.05
C LEU A 17 30.05 13.88 14.91
N ASP A 18 31.11 14.57 15.39
CA ASP A 18 32.09 14.00 16.30
C ASP A 18 31.45 13.57 17.63
N HIS A 19 30.54 14.39 18.16
CA HIS A 19 29.79 14.05 19.38
C HIS A 19 28.94 12.77 19.16
N VAL A 20 28.18 12.69 18.06
CA VAL A 20 27.38 11.50 17.74
C VAL A 20 28.28 10.28 17.57
N ALA A 21 29.37 10.37 16.82
CA ALA A 21 30.29 9.27 16.57
C ALA A 21 30.93 8.77 17.87
N ALA A 22 31.35 9.69 18.77
CA ALA A 22 31.86 9.33 20.06
C ALA A 22 30.85 8.58 20.93
N ARG A 23 29.59 9.07 21.00
CA ARG A 23 28.52 8.43 21.77
C ARG A 23 28.20 7.02 21.24
N PHE A 24 28.14 6.83 19.93
CA PHE A 24 27.97 5.49 19.32
C PHE A 24 29.12 4.57 19.71
N ARG A 25 30.36 4.99 19.49
CA ARG A 25 31.56 4.20 19.81
C ARG A 25 31.60 3.79 21.29
N ASP A 26 31.36 4.73 22.20
CA ASP A 26 31.43 4.48 23.64
C ASP A 26 30.30 3.52 24.10
N THR A 27 29.09 3.69 23.56
CA THR A 27 27.95 2.82 23.84
C THR A 27 28.20 1.40 23.34
N ILE A 28 28.69 1.25 22.11
CA ILE A 28 29.01 -0.04 21.50
C ILE A 28 30.14 -0.73 22.29
N ALA A 29 31.17 0.02 22.69
CA ALA A 29 32.29 -0.53 23.46
C ALA A 29 31.83 -1.03 24.84
N ALA A 30 30.89 -0.34 25.50
CA ALA A 30 30.38 -0.71 26.81
C ALA A 30 29.33 -1.83 26.77
N HIS A 31 28.49 -1.89 25.76
CA HIS A 31 27.27 -2.71 25.75
C HIS A 31 27.10 -3.60 24.52
N GLY A 32 28.05 -3.58 23.57
CA GLY A 32 28.01 -4.35 22.34
C GLY A 32 27.22 -3.69 21.19
N PRO A 33 27.27 -4.25 19.97
CA PRO A 33 26.71 -3.66 18.76
C PRO A 33 25.19 -3.52 18.79
N ASP A 34 24.48 -4.38 19.49
CA ASP A 34 23.01 -4.34 19.58
C ASP A 34 22.46 -3.29 20.56
N SER A 35 23.35 -2.53 21.20
CA SER A 35 22.96 -1.42 22.08
C SER A 35 22.56 -0.15 21.35
N VAL A 36 22.76 -0.09 20.04
CA VAL A 36 22.41 1.04 19.17
C VAL A 36 21.45 0.61 18.08
N ALA A 37 20.68 1.56 17.57
CA ALA A 37 19.70 1.31 16.52
C ALA A 37 19.53 2.52 15.60
N PHE A 38 19.16 2.25 14.34
CA PHE A 38 18.70 3.27 13.40
C PHE A 38 17.21 3.11 13.13
N TYR A 39 16.46 4.19 13.31
CA TYR A 39 15.08 4.30 12.87
C TYR A 39 15.01 5.29 11.71
N LEU A 40 14.87 4.75 10.49
CA LEU A 40 14.92 5.50 9.25
C LEU A 40 13.54 5.98 8.81
N SER A 41 13.49 6.70 7.70
CA SER A 41 12.25 7.26 7.15
C SER A 41 12.07 6.87 5.69
N GLY A 42 10.84 6.52 5.30
CA GLY A 42 10.45 6.27 3.91
C GLY A 42 10.55 7.48 2.96
N GLN A 43 11.06 8.60 3.48
CA GLN A 43 11.28 9.85 2.71
C GLN A 43 12.77 10.10 2.41
N MET A 44 13.66 9.20 2.84
CA MET A 44 15.09 9.29 2.55
C MET A 44 15.38 8.88 1.10
N LEU A 45 16.50 9.38 0.56
CA LEU A 45 17.02 8.90 -0.71
C LEU A 45 17.45 7.42 -0.59
N THR A 46 17.46 6.70 -1.70
CA THR A 46 17.91 5.29 -1.71
C THR A 46 19.36 5.16 -1.25
N GLU A 47 20.20 6.13 -1.60
CA GLU A 47 21.59 6.23 -1.16
C GLU A 47 21.73 6.40 0.35
N ASP A 48 20.86 7.18 0.98
CA ASP A 48 20.85 7.36 2.44
C ASP A 48 20.51 6.05 3.15
N TYR A 49 19.50 5.33 2.66
CA TYR A 49 19.17 3.99 3.15
C TYR A 49 20.34 3.01 2.99
N TYR A 50 20.98 3.03 1.82
CA TYR A 50 22.13 2.17 1.55
C TYR A 50 23.26 2.42 2.53
N VAL A 51 23.64 3.70 2.74
CA VAL A 51 24.71 4.07 3.68
C VAL A 51 24.35 3.67 5.10
N ALA A 52 23.14 3.99 5.56
CA ALA A 52 22.68 3.65 6.92
C ALA A 52 22.65 2.13 7.15
N ASN A 53 22.12 1.37 6.19
CA ASN A 53 22.06 -0.10 6.24
C ASN A 53 23.46 -0.71 6.26
N LYS A 54 24.37 -0.23 5.40
CA LYS A 54 25.76 -0.68 5.33
C LYS A 54 26.53 -0.36 6.62
N LEU A 55 26.32 0.84 7.20
CA LEU A 55 26.93 1.21 8.45
C LEU A 55 26.45 0.29 9.59
N MET A 56 25.14 0.09 9.73
CA MET A 56 24.59 -0.71 10.81
C MET A 56 24.94 -2.20 10.67
N LYS A 57 24.62 -2.81 9.52
CA LYS A 57 24.80 -4.26 9.34
C LYS A 57 26.24 -4.64 9.01
N GLY A 58 26.95 -3.83 8.21
CA GLY A 58 28.28 -4.15 7.73
C GLY A 58 29.41 -3.73 8.67
N PHE A 59 29.31 -2.58 9.32
CA PHE A 59 30.38 -2.03 10.14
C PHE A 59 30.12 -2.12 11.65
N ILE A 60 28.92 -1.79 12.11
CA ILE A 60 28.54 -1.94 13.52
C ILE A 60 28.30 -3.41 13.86
N GLY A 61 27.73 -4.17 12.91
CA GLY A 61 27.48 -5.60 13.09
C GLY A 61 26.16 -5.90 13.81
N SER A 62 25.16 -5.04 13.64
CA SER A 62 23.82 -5.22 14.20
C SER A 62 22.74 -5.14 13.12
N ALA A 63 21.65 -5.88 13.31
CA ALA A 63 20.47 -5.81 12.47
C ALA A 63 19.46 -4.74 12.93
N ASN A 64 19.78 -3.94 13.94
CA ASN A 64 18.88 -2.95 14.53
C ASN A 64 18.70 -1.71 13.64
N VAL A 65 18.25 -1.93 12.41
CA VAL A 65 17.86 -0.88 11.46
C VAL A 65 16.46 -1.16 10.97
N ASP A 66 15.57 -0.19 11.10
CA ASP A 66 14.21 -0.30 10.59
C ASP A 66 13.67 1.08 10.20
N THR A 67 12.49 1.12 9.62
CA THR A 67 11.89 2.33 9.06
C THR A 67 10.38 2.33 9.32
N ASN A 68 9.78 3.52 9.37
CA ASN A 68 8.33 3.67 9.48
C ASN A 68 7.56 3.08 8.29
N SER A 69 8.24 2.82 7.16
CA SER A 69 7.67 2.11 6.00
C SER A 69 7.21 0.69 6.35
N ARG A 70 7.79 0.06 7.37
CA ARG A 70 7.35 -1.23 7.90
C ARG A 70 5.87 -1.20 8.29
N LEU A 71 5.44 -0.17 9.02
CA LEU A 71 4.05 -0.04 9.50
C LEU A 71 3.14 0.55 8.42
N CYS A 72 3.66 1.39 7.55
CA CYS A 72 2.89 2.12 6.54
C CYS A 72 2.16 1.19 5.57
N MET A 73 2.88 0.21 4.99
CA MET A 73 2.42 -0.66 3.91
C MET A 73 2.44 -2.15 4.26
N ALA A 74 2.60 -2.51 5.52
CA ALA A 74 2.73 -3.91 5.95
C ALA A 74 1.58 -4.79 5.46
N SER A 75 0.35 -4.30 5.53
CA SER A 75 -0.83 -5.03 5.08
C SER A 75 -0.86 -5.26 3.58
N THR A 76 -0.47 -4.25 2.78
CA THR A 76 -0.36 -4.40 1.32
C THR A 76 0.73 -5.41 0.96
N VAL A 77 1.91 -5.29 1.57
CA VAL A 77 3.01 -6.24 1.35
C VAL A 77 2.56 -7.67 1.63
N ALA A 78 1.97 -7.91 2.81
CA ALA A 78 1.47 -9.23 3.18
C ALA A 78 0.36 -9.72 2.23
N GLY A 79 -0.56 -8.83 1.83
CA GLY A 79 -1.63 -9.14 0.89
C GLY A 79 -1.13 -9.47 -0.51
N HIS A 80 -0.15 -8.72 -1.03
CA HIS A 80 0.47 -8.98 -2.33
C HIS A 80 1.27 -10.29 -2.31
N VAL A 81 2.09 -10.51 -1.28
CA VAL A 81 2.84 -11.79 -1.13
C VAL A 81 1.87 -12.98 -1.06
N ARG A 82 0.76 -12.87 -0.32
CA ARG A 82 -0.25 -13.92 -0.24
C ARG A 82 -0.92 -14.19 -1.60
N ALA A 83 -1.20 -13.13 -2.37
CA ALA A 83 -1.92 -13.25 -3.64
C ALA A 83 -1.01 -13.57 -4.84
N PHE A 84 0.18 -12.97 -4.89
CA PHE A 84 1.07 -13.00 -6.06
C PHE A 84 2.41 -13.69 -5.79
N GLY A 85 2.70 -14.07 -4.56
CA GLY A 85 4.00 -14.63 -4.17
C GLY A 85 5.11 -13.58 -4.04
N ALA A 86 4.85 -12.31 -4.36
CA ALA A 86 5.80 -11.21 -4.30
C ALA A 86 5.10 -9.91 -3.90
N ASP A 87 5.87 -8.97 -3.33
CA ASP A 87 5.42 -7.61 -3.09
C ASP A 87 5.55 -6.79 -4.36
N THR A 88 4.48 -6.73 -5.13
CA THR A 88 4.44 -6.04 -6.42
C THR A 88 3.10 -5.36 -6.63
N VAL A 89 3.11 -4.15 -7.19
CA VAL A 89 1.91 -3.46 -7.67
C VAL A 89 1.71 -3.87 -9.14
N PRO A 90 0.61 -4.54 -9.49
CA PRO A 90 0.43 -5.10 -10.83
C PRO A 90 -0.09 -4.09 -11.87
N GLY A 91 0.17 -2.81 -11.68
CA GLY A 91 -0.30 -1.73 -12.56
C GLY A 91 0.75 -0.63 -12.71
N THR A 92 0.47 0.32 -13.59
CA THR A 92 1.29 1.49 -13.87
C THR A 92 0.50 2.78 -13.64
N TYR A 93 1.19 3.93 -13.64
CA TYR A 93 0.51 5.22 -13.52
C TYR A 93 -0.39 5.53 -14.74
N GLU A 94 -0.03 5.00 -15.90
CA GLU A 94 -0.77 5.14 -17.16
C GLU A 94 -2.15 4.46 -17.08
N ASP A 95 -2.32 3.44 -16.24
CA ASP A 95 -3.62 2.80 -16.03
C ASP A 95 -4.66 3.78 -15.46
N LEU A 96 -4.23 4.78 -14.68
CA LEU A 96 -5.12 5.84 -14.21
C LEU A 96 -5.63 6.74 -15.33
N ASP A 97 -4.82 6.95 -16.38
CA ASP A 97 -5.19 7.77 -17.54
C ASP A 97 -6.18 7.02 -18.45
N GLU A 98 -6.10 5.68 -18.46
CA GLU A 98 -6.89 4.83 -19.35
C GLU A 98 -8.15 4.23 -18.69
N ALA A 99 -8.28 4.32 -17.38
CA ALA A 99 -9.42 3.80 -16.66
C ALA A 99 -10.72 4.53 -17.02
N ASP A 100 -11.84 3.78 -17.12
CA ASP A 100 -13.18 4.34 -17.23
C ASP A 100 -13.83 4.53 -15.86
N LEU A 101 -13.31 3.81 -14.85
CA LEU A 101 -13.69 3.93 -13.44
C LEU A 101 -12.46 3.85 -12.55
N VAL A 102 -12.26 4.86 -11.70
CA VAL A 102 -11.29 4.84 -10.61
C VAL A 102 -12.04 4.72 -9.29
N VAL A 103 -11.74 3.67 -8.51
CA VAL A 103 -12.30 3.45 -7.17
C VAL A 103 -11.21 3.73 -6.14
N LEU A 104 -11.42 4.73 -5.28
CA LEU A 104 -10.48 5.15 -4.24
C LEU A 104 -10.93 4.60 -2.88
N VAL A 105 -10.13 3.72 -2.28
CA VAL A 105 -10.48 3.04 -1.02
C VAL A 105 -9.56 3.49 0.10
N GLY A 106 -10.12 4.18 1.10
CA GLY A 106 -9.33 4.72 2.21
C GLY A 106 -8.15 5.58 1.75
N SER A 107 -8.37 6.37 0.67
CA SER A 107 -7.35 7.15 -0.01
C SER A 107 -7.84 8.59 -0.24
N ASN A 108 -7.28 9.55 0.50
CA ASN A 108 -7.49 10.97 0.25
C ASN A 108 -6.49 11.47 -0.80
N LEU A 109 -6.64 10.99 -2.04
CA LEU A 109 -5.69 11.15 -3.12
C LEU A 109 -5.39 12.63 -3.43
N ALA A 110 -6.41 13.50 -3.38
CA ALA A 110 -6.26 14.93 -3.62
C ALA A 110 -5.25 15.61 -2.66
N TRP A 111 -5.12 15.10 -1.44
CA TRP A 111 -4.18 15.64 -0.46
C TRP A 111 -2.86 14.85 -0.39
N CYS A 112 -2.96 13.51 -0.39
CA CYS A 112 -1.79 12.67 -0.14
C CYS A 112 -0.97 12.39 -1.40
N HIS A 113 -1.60 12.45 -2.58
CA HIS A 113 -0.98 12.17 -3.88
C HIS A 113 -1.47 13.15 -4.95
N PRO A 114 -1.20 14.47 -4.79
CA PRO A 114 -1.81 15.50 -5.63
C PRO A 114 -1.48 15.35 -7.12
N VAL A 115 -0.29 14.84 -7.46
CA VAL A 115 0.09 14.61 -8.87
C VAL A 115 -0.74 13.48 -9.48
N LEU A 116 -0.97 12.39 -8.74
CA LEU A 116 -1.84 11.31 -9.22
C LEU A 116 -3.31 11.77 -9.30
N TRP A 117 -3.74 12.61 -8.36
CA TRP A 117 -5.08 13.20 -8.41
C TRP A 117 -5.27 14.07 -9.66
N GLN A 118 -4.29 14.90 -10.01
CA GLN A 118 -4.32 15.70 -11.25
C GLN A 118 -4.41 14.81 -12.51
N ARG A 119 -3.75 13.66 -12.52
CA ARG A 119 -3.83 12.68 -13.59
C ARG A 119 -5.25 12.11 -13.72
N VAL A 120 -5.88 11.73 -12.61
CA VAL A 120 -7.29 11.29 -12.57
C VAL A 120 -8.24 12.38 -13.05
N GLU A 121 -8.05 13.63 -12.62
CA GLU A 121 -8.88 14.76 -13.07
C GLU A 121 -8.71 15.05 -14.58
N ALA A 122 -7.49 14.90 -15.10
CA ALA A 122 -7.26 15.00 -16.54
C ALA A 122 -7.97 13.89 -17.33
N ALA A 123 -7.95 12.65 -16.85
CA ALA A 123 -8.68 11.53 -17.44
C ALA A 123 -10.22 11.78 -17.38
N ARG A 124 -10.73 12.32 -16.28
CA ARG A 124 -12.15 12.74 -16.16
C ARG A 124 -12.52 13.76 -17.23
N ALA A 125 -11.71 14.80 -17.39
CA ALA A 125 -11.98 15.85 -18.35
C ALA A 125 -11.90 15.36 -19.79
N ALA A 126 -10.94 14.49 -20.13
CA ALA A 126 -10.68 14.04 -21.49
C ALA A 126 -11.59 12.88 -21.92
N ARG A 127 -11.97 11.98 -21.00
CA ARG A 127 -12.61 10.69 -21.32
C ARG A 127 -13.93 10.45 -20.59
N GLY A 128 -14.26 11.26 -19.59
CA GLY A 128 -15.42 11.04 -18.74
C GLY A 128 -15.21 9.92 -17.71
N THR A 129 -13.96 9.62 -17.34
CA THR A 129 -13.62 8.68 -16.27
C THR A 129 -14.40 9.01 -15.00
N ARG A 130 -15.08 8.03 -14.43
CA ARG A 130 -15.84 8.20 -13.19
C ARG A 130 -14.99 7.88 -11.98
N VAL A 131 -15.27 8.56 -10.86
CA VAL A 131 -14.57 8.37 -9.60
C VAL A 131 -15.55 7.97 -8.51
N VAL A 132 -15.27 6.85 -7.85
CA VAL A 132 -15.94 6.40 -6.62
C VAL A 132 -14.97 6.51 -5.47
N VAL A 133 -15.40 7.09 -4.36
CA VAL A 133 -14.62 7.15 -3.12
C VAL A 133 -15.32 6.33 -2.04
N ILE A 134 -14.59 5.39 -1.47
CA ILE A 134 -15.00 4.54 -0.34
C ILE A 134 -14.20 5.01 0.88
N ASP A 135 -14.82 5.79 1.74
CA ASP A 135 -14.19 6.37 2.92
C ASP A 135 -15.30 6.74 3.93
N PRO A 136 -15.17 6.40 5.22
CA PRO A 136 -16.13 6.82 6.24
C PRO A 136 -16.31 8.33 6.29
N ARG A 137 -15.26 9.08 5.95
CA ARG A 137 -15.21 10.54 5.98
C ARG A 137 -15.39 11.12 4.59
N ARG A 138 -16.20 12.17 4.50
CA ARG A 138 -16.29 12.99 3.30
C ARG A 138 -15.06 13.90 3.19
N SER A 139 -13.97 13.33 2.67
CA SER A 139 -12.71 14.04 2.42
C SER A 139 -12.81 14.94 1.18
N VAL A 140 -11.83 15.82 0.96
CA VAL A 140 -11.76 16.66 -0.27
C VAL A 140 -11.86 15.80 -1.54
N THR A 141 -11.21 14.64 -1.54
CA THR A 141 -11.32 13.69 -2.65
C THR A 141 -12.76 13.17 -2.82
N ALA A 142 -13.45 12.90 -1.70
CA ALA A 142 -14.83 12.43 -1.73
C ALA A 142 -15.83 13.52 -2.17
N GLU A 143 -15.52 14.79 -1.90
CA GLU A 143 -16.34 15.92 -2.36
C GLU A 143 -16.34 16.06 -3.89
N ALA A 144 -15.22 15.71 -4.53
CA ALA A 144 -15.07 15.76 -5.98
C ALA A 144 -15.52 14.47 -6.70
N ALA A 145 -15.89 13.40 -5.96
CA ALA A 145 -16.26 12.11 -6.53
C ALA A 145 -17.67 12.10 -7.15
N ASP A 146 -17.88 11.23 -8.13
CA ASP A 146 -19.20 10.97 -8.71
C ASP A 146 -20.10 10.14 -7.77
N LEU A 147 -19.47 9.34 -6.90
CA LEU A 147 -20.14 8.58 -5.85
C LEU A 147 -19.24 8.49 -4.62
N HIS A 148 -19.76 8.94 -3.49
CA HIS A 148 -19.13 8.75 -2.18
C HIS A 148 -19.89 7.67 -1.40
N LEU A 149 -19.17 6.65 -0.97
CA LEU A 149 -19.70 5.57 -0.12
C LEU A 149 -19.12 5.75 1.29
N ALA A 150 -19.95 6.31 2.18
CA ALA A 150 -19.61 6.50 3.59
C ALA A 150 -19.73 5.16 4.34
N ILE A 151 -18.79 4.27 4.05
CA ILE A 151 -18.73 2.91 4.62
C ILE A 151 -18.53 2.97 6.15
N ALA A 152 -19.09 2.01 6.87
CA ALA A 152 -18.77 1.85 8.29
C ALA A 152 -17.27 1.52 8.46
N PRO A 153 -16.57 2.14 9.44
CA PRO A 153 -15.15 1.84 9.68
C PRO A 153 -14.90 0.33 9.87
N GLY A 154 -13.99 -0.22 9.07
CA GLY A 154 -13.65 -1.64 9.12
C GLY A 154 -14.48 -2.56 8.21
N ALA A 155 -15.52 -2.06 7.54
CA ALA A 155 -16.41 -2.88 6.71
C ALA A 155 -15.92 -3.11 5.27
N ASP A 156 -14.68 -2.77 4.95
CA ASP A 156 -14.11 -2.91 3.60
C ASP A 156 -14.19 -4.36 3.08
N VAL A 157 -13.85 -5.35 3.93
CA VAL A 157 -13.93 -6.77 3.58
C VAL A 157 -15.36 -7.16 3.23
N ALA A 158 -16.35 -6.73 4.03
CA ALA A 158 -17.75 -7.00 3.77
C ALA A 158 -18.21 -6.41 2.43
N LEU A 159 -17.77 -5.17 2.11
CA LEU A 159 -18.09 -4.52 0.85
C LEU A 159 -17.53 -5.27 -0.36
N PHE A 160 -16.25 -5.61 -0.33
CA PHE A 160 -15.60 -6.29 -1.45
C PHE A 160 -16.02 -7.77 -1.56
N ASN A 161 -16.38 -8.44 -0.46
CA ASN A 161 -17.00 -9.77 -0.51
C ASN A 161 -18.38 -9.71 -1.17
N ARG A 162 -19.21 -8.70 -0.86
CA ARG A 162 -20.49 -8.48 -1.58
C ARG A 162 -20.30 -8.21 -3.06
N LEU A 163 -19.26 -7.46 -3.42
CA LEU A 163 -18.90 -7.22 -4.82
C LEU A 163 -18.46 -8.53 -5.49
N LEU A 164 -17.61 -9.33 -4.85
CA LEU A 164 -17.12 -10.61 -5.37
C LEU A 164 -18.27 -11.60 -5.58
N ALA A 165 -19.19 -11.72 -4.61
CA ALA A 165 -20.39 -12.53 -4.74
C ALA A 165 -21.25 -12.07 -5.93
N ALA A 166 -21.48 -10.76 -6.08
CA ALA A 166 -22.24 -10.21 -7.19
C ALA A 166 -21.56 -10.42 -8.56
N ILE A 167 -20.23 -10.40 -8.62
CA ILE A 167 -19.46 -10.76 -9.83
C ILE A 167 -19.75 -12.21 -10.21
N ALA A 168 -19.71 -13.13 -9.26
CA ALA A 168 -19.99 -14.55 -9.50
C ALA A 168 -21.45 -14.78 -9.90
N ASP A 169 -22.41 -14.22 -9.17
CA ASP A 169 -23.85 -14.36 -9.42
C ASP A 169 -24.25 -13.83 -10.81
N ARG A 170 -23.55 -12.82 -11.32
CA ARG A 170 -23.78 -12.23 -12.65
C ARG A 170 -23.02 -12.95 -13.77
N GLY A 171 -22.25 -13.99 -13.48
CA GLY A 171 -21.44 -14.72 -14.45
C GLY A 171 -20.31 -13.89 -15.06
N LEU A 172 -19.77 -12.91 -14.32
CA LEU A 172 -18.72 -12.00 -14.80
C LEU A 172 -17.31 -12.51 -14.49
N THR A 173 -17.18 -13.71 -13.94
CA THR A 173 -15.89 -14.34 -13.69
C THR A 173 -15.18 -14.71 -14.99
N ASN A 174 -13.87 -14.49 -15.05
CA ASN A 174 -13.06 -14.90 -16.19
C ASN A 174 -12.47 -16.31 -15.94
N ALA A 175 -13.15 -17.34 -16.45
CA ALA A 175 -12.77 -18.73 -16.24
C ALA A 175 -11.34 -19.06 -16.75
N ALA A 176 -10.94 -18.47 -17.88
CA ALA A 176 -9.60 -18.67 -18.42
C ALA A 176 -8.52 -18.10 -17.51
N PHE A 177 -8.74 -16.92 -16.94
CA PHE A 177 -7.81 -16.31 -15.96
C PHE A 177 -7.82 -17.10 -14.64
N LEU A 178 -9.00 -17.49 -14.16
CA LEU A 178 -9.14 -18.23 -12.90
C LEU A 178 -8.50 -19.62 -12.94
N SER A 179 -8.28 -20.21 -14.12
CA SER A 179 -7.54 -21.48 -14.23
C SER A 179 -6.09 -21.38 -13.74
N HIS A 180 -5.55 -20.16 -13.61
CA HIS A 180 -4.22 -19.87 -13.06
C HIS A 180 -4.24 -19.41 -11.60
N VAL A 181 -5.42 -19.32 -10.95
CA VAL A 181 -5.59 -18.82 -9.60
C VAL A 181 -5.97 -19.95 -8.66
N THR A 182 -5.13 -20.23 -7.68
CA THR A 182 -5.39 -21.25 -6.66
C THR A 182 -6.44 -20.76 -5.66
N GLY A 183 -7.40 -21.63 -5.27
CA GLY A 183 -8.39 -21.32 -4.23
C GLY A 183 -9.50 -20.35 -4.64
N ALA A 184 -9.63 -20.01 -5.93
CA ALA A 184 -10.62 -19.05 -6.41
C ALA A 184 -12.05 -19.46 -6.07
N GLY A 185 -12.38 -20.76 -6.20
CA GLY A 185 -13.71 -21.29 -5.87
C GLY A 185 -14.06 -21.12 -4.40
N ASP A 186 -13.12 -21.42 -3.51
CA ASP A 186 -13.30 -21.28 -2.06
C ASP A 186 -13.45 -19.82 -1.65
N ALA A 187 -12.67 -18.91 -2.25
CA ALA A 187 -12.79 -17.49 -2.01
C ALA A 187 -14.16 -16.93 -2.43
N ILE A 188 -14.67 -17.33 -3.58
CA ILE A 188 -16.00 -16.93 -4.05
C ILE A 188 -17.10 -17.52 -3.15
N ALA A 189 -16.99 -18.77 -2.77
CA ALA A 189 -17.97 -19.42 -1.88
C ALA A 189 -17.99 -18.75 -0.50
N SER A 190 -16.82 -18.46 0.08
CA SER A 190 -16.70 -17.72 1.34
C SER A 190 -17.31 -16.33 1.26
N ALA A 191 -17.01 -15.58 0.19
CA ALA A 191 -17.55 -14.24 -0.03
C ALA A 191 -19.09 -14.24 -0.17
N SER A 192 -19.66 -15.30 -0.75
CA SER A 192 -21.11 -15.46 -0.91
C SER A 192 -21.79 -15.82 0.42
N ALA A 193 -21.09 -16.57 1.31
CA ALA A 193 -21.60 -16.98 2.62
C ALA A 193 -21.51 -15.86 3.68
N GLU A 194 -20.46 -15.05 3.64
CA GLU A 194 -20.15 -14.01 4.62
C GLU A 194 -20.51 -12.61 4.13
N GLN A 195 -21.76 -12.25 4.16
CA GLN A 195 -22.24 -10.91 3.80
C GLN A 195 -22.38 -10.01 5.03
N GLY A 196 -21.25 -9.54 5.56
CA GLY A 196 -21.23 -8.61 6.69
C GLY A 196 -21.95 -7.28 6.38
N ASP A 197 -22.24 -6.51 7.43
CA ASP A 197 -22.81 -5.17 7.28
C ASP A 197 -21.76 -4.17 6.75
N THR A 198 -22.13 -3.40 5.74
CA THR A 198 -21.27 -2.36 5.16
C THR A 198 -21.54 -0.97 5.73
N GLY A 199 -22.66 -0.80 6.45
CA GLY A 199 -23.17 0.52 6.87
C GLY A 199 -23.73 1.37 5.72
N LEU A 200 -23.77 0.84 4.50
CA LEU A 200 -24.32 1.54 3.33
C LEU A 200 -25.82 1.25 3.14
N SER A 201 -26.51 2.20 2.54
CA SER A 201 -27.88 1.94 2.07
C SER A 201 -27.87 0.86 0.97
N PRO A 202 -28.92 0.03 0.86
CA PRO A 202 -29.02 -0.93 -0.24
C PRO A 202 -28.94 -0.26 -1.63
N ALA A 203 -29.41 0.97 -1.75
CA ALA A 203 -29.36 1.74 -2.98
C ALA A 203 -27.92 2.12 -3.37
N ASP A 204 -27.13 2.62 -2.42
CA ASP A 204 -25.72 3.01 -2.67
C ASP A 204 -24.86 1.80 -2.94
N LEU A 205 -25.04 0.72 -2.18
CA LEU A 205 -24.37 -0.55 -2.42
C LEU A 205 -24.68 -1.10 -3.82
N GLY A 206 -25.97 -1.10 -4.21
CA GLY A 206 -26.40 -1.54 -5.53
C GLY A 206 -25.82 -0.67 -6.66
N ARG A 207 -25.81 0.66 -6.49
CA ARG A 207 -25.19 1.59 -7.45
C ARG A 207 -23.70 1.32 -7.66
N PHE A 208 -22.97 1.08 -6.57
CA PHE A 208 -21.55 0.75 -6.65
C PHE A 208 -21.31 -0.56 -7.38
N ILE A 209 -22.00 -1.63 -6.98
CA ILE A 209 -21.86 -2.96 -7.59
C ILE A 209 -22.20 -2.88 -9.08
N ASP A 210 -23.31 -2.21 -9.45
CA ASP A 210 -23.71 -2.06 -10.84
C ASP A 210 -22.67 -1.29 -11.65
N LEU A 211 -22.16 -0.20 -11.11
CA LEU A 211 -21.15 0.63 -11.74
C LEU A 211 -19.86 -0.17 -11.99
N TRP A 212 -19.36 -0.87 -10.96
CA TRP A 212 -18.15 -1.65 -11.05
C TRP A 212 -18.29 -2.84 -12.03
N CYS A 213 -19.41 -3.56 -11.96
CA CYS A 213 -19.65 -4.73 -12.82
C CYS A 213 -19.83 -4.37 -14.31
N ARG A 214 -20.46 -3.21 -14.62
CA ARG A 214 -20.69 -2.77 -16.01
C ARG A 214 -19.49 -2.07 -16.64
N THR A 215 -18.51 -1.67 -15.87
CA THR A 215 -17.32 -0.98 -16.38
C THR A 215 -16.21 -2.00 -16.61
N GLU A 216 -15.63 -2.00 -17.79
CA GLU A 216 -14.54 -2.92 -18.12
C GLU A 216 -13.22 -2.45 -17.50
N ARG A 217 -12.81 -1.21 -17.78
CA ARG A 217 -11.55 -0.66 -17.29
C ARG A 217 -11.75 -0.01 -15.94
N VAL A 218 -11.47 -0.79 -14.89
CA VAL A 218 -11.57 -0.38 -13.50
C VAL A 218 -10.21 -0.46 -12.82
N VAL A 219 -9.75 0.65 -12.27
CA VAL A 219 -8.59 0.70 -11.37
C VAL A 219 -9.10 0.95 -9.95
N THR A 220 -8.71 0.08 -9.01
CA THR A 220 -9.01 0.25 -7.59
C THR A 220 -7.76 0.69 -6.85
N VAL A 221 -7.68 1.97 -6.52
CA VAL A 221 -6.58 2.57 -5.76
C VAL A 221 -6.88 2.49 -4.28
N PHE A 222 -5.96 1.98 -3.49
CA PHE A 222 -6.11 1.91 -2.04
C PHE A 222 -4.85 2.40 -1.31
N SER A 223 -5.04 2.96 -0.11
CA SER A 223 -3.98 3.60 0.66
C SER A 223 -4.11 3.29 2.16
N GLN A 224 -3.83 4.26 3.02
CA GLN A 224 -3.68 4.05 4.46
C GLN A 224 -4.95 3.61 5.20
N GLY A 225 -6.14 3.97 4.72
CA GLY A 225 -7.40 3.48 5.28
C GLY A 225 -7.58 1.96 5.17
N VAL A 226 -6.93 1.35 4.17
CA VAL A 226 -6.83 -0.11 4.03
C VAL A 226 -5.63 -0.65 4.81
N ASN A 227 -4.46 -0.03 4.64
CA ASN A 227 -3.20 -0.54 5.18
C ASN A 227 -3.10 -0.49 6.70
N GLN A 228 -3.49 0.63 7.31
CA GLN A 228 -3.36 0.85 8.75
C GLN A 228 -4.60 0.36 9.50
N SER A 229 -4.87 -0.92 9.38
CA SER A 229 -6.01 -1.60 9.98
C SER A 229 -5.59 -2.95 10.54
N SER A 230 -6.22 -3.40 11.63
CA SER A 230 -6.02 -4.74 12.19
C SER A 230 -6.40 -5.87 11.22
N SER A 231 -7.29 -5.59 10.26
CA SER A 231 -7.69 -6.50 9.17
C SER A 231 -7.15 -6.07 7.81
N GLY A 232 -6.09 -5.26 7.77
CA GLY A 232 -5.60 -4.63 6.53
C GLY A 232 -5.23 -5.64 5.45
N THR A 233 -4.57 -6.74 5.79
CA THR A 233 -4.21 -7.79 4.82
C THR A 233 -5.44 -8.40 4.17
N ASP A 234 -6.50 -8.65 4.94
CA ASP A 234 -7.74 -9.23 4.42
C ASP A 234 -8.51 -8.21 3.56
N LYS A 235 -8.46 -6.92 3.90
CA LYS A 235 -9.00 -5.85 3.04
C LYS A 235 -8.30 -5.80 1.69
N VAL A 236 -6.96 -5.87 1.69
CA VAL A 236 -6.17 -5.93 0.45
C VAL A 236 -6.59 -7.14 -0.37
N ASN A 237 -6.64 -8.33 0.23
CA ASN A 237 -7.01 -9.55 -0.50
C ASN A 237 -8.45 -9.50 -1.01
N ALA A 238 -9.41 -8.93 -0.27
CA ALA A 238 -10.78 -8.77 -0.74
C ALA A 238 -10.86 -7.89 -1.99
N ILE A 239 -10.07 -6.80 -2.06
CA ILE A 239 -9.93 -5.95 -3.25
C ILE A 239 -9.31 -6.74 -4.41
N LEU A 240 -8.18 -7.43 -4.15
CA LEU A 240 -7.48 -8.22 -5.17
C LEU A 240 -8.37 -9.31 -5.76
N ASN A 241 -9.14 -10.00 -4.93
CA ASN A 241 -10.02 -11.10 -5.34
C ASN A 241 -11.04 -10.66 -6.39
N CYS A 242 -11.59 -9.44 -6.31
CA CYS A 242 -12.51 -8.91 -7.30
C CYS A 242 -11.84 -8.74 -8.68
N HIS A 243 -10.61 -8.23 -8.70
CA HIS A 243 -9.82 -8.07 -9.91
C HIS A 243 -9.34 -9.42 -10.48
N LEU A 244 -8.88 -10.33 -9.62
CA LEU A 244 -8.51 -11.70 -10.01
C LEU A 244 -9.72 -12.45 -10.61
N ALA A 245 -10.88 -12.39 -9.97
CA ALA A 245 -12.09 -13.07 -10.44
C ALA A 245 -12.50 -12.64 -11.86
N THR A 246 -12.25 -11.40 -12.22
CA THR A 246 -12.62 -10.83 -13.52
C THR A 246 -11.48 -10.79 -14.53
N GLY A 247 -10.25 -11.20 -14.14
CA GLY A 247 -9.06 -11.10 -14.99
C GLY A 247 -8.64 -9.65 -15.30
N ARG A 248 -9.01 -8.71 -14.43
CA ARG A 248 -8.66 -7.29 -14.55
C ARG A 248 -7.33 -7.00 -13.88
N ILE A 249 -6.28 -7.68 -14.31
CA ILE A 249 -4.90 -7.53 -13.85
C ILE A 249 -3.96 -7.60 -15.07
N GLY A 250 -2.93 -6.75 -15.09
CA GLY A 250 -1.93 -6.71 -16.15
C GLY A 250 -2.47 -6.29 -17.52
N ARG A 251 -3.56 -5.54 -17.53
CA ARG A 251 -4.20 -4.99 -18.74
C ARG A 251 -4.36 -3.48 -18.59
N PRO A 252 -4.17 -2.70 -19.67
CA PRO A 252 -4.26 -1.23 -19.61
C PRO A 252 -5.59 -0.74 -19.03
N GLY A 253 -5.49 0.21 -18.09
CA GLY A 253 -6.63 0.82 -17.42
C GLY A 253 -7.34 -0.07 -16.40
N MET A 254 -6.72 -1.16 -15.95
CA MET A 254 -7.35 -2.16 -15.07
C MET A 254 -6.41 -2.61 -13.97
N GLY A 255 -6.97 -2.86 -12.79
CA GLY A 255 -6.28 -3.57 -11.72
C GLY A 255 -6.31 -2.89 -10.37
N PRO A 256 -5.82 -3.60 -9.34
CA PRO A 256 -5.59 -3.04 -8.03
C PRO A 256 -4.32 -2.19 -8.05
N PHE A 257 -4.34 -1.04 -7.39
CA PHE A 257 -3.24 -0.10 -7.36
C PHE A 257 -3.02 0.42 -5.93
N SER A 258 -2.02 -0.09 -5.24
CA SER A 258 -1.68 0.41 -3.91
C SER A 258 -0.80 1.65 -3.99
N VAL A 259 -1.08 2.65 -3.16
CA VAL A 259 -0.29 3.87 -3.07
C VAL A 259 0.12 4.12 -1.63
N THR A 260 1.39 4.45 -1.43
CA THR A 260 1.94 4.82 -0.13
C THR A 260 2.04 6.34 0.01
N GLY A 261 1.98 6.86 1.24
CA GLY A 261 2.21 8.28 1.52
C GLY A 261 3.69 8.69 1.53
N GLN A 262 4.61 7.72 1.50
CA GLN A 262 6.05 7.97 1.58
C GLN A 262 6.71 7.76 0.21
N PRO A 263 7.47 8.75 -0.30
CA PRO A 263 7.91 8.74 -1.71
C PRO A 263 8.95 7.66 -2.01
N ASN A 264 9.69 7.16 -1.03
CA ASN A 264 10.78 6.20 -1.26
C ASN A 264 10.79 5.00 -0.29
N ALA A 265 9.63 4.55 0.16
CA ALA A 265 9.53 3.34 0.96
C ALA A 265 10.08 2.12 0.22
N MET A 266 9.87 2.04 -1.09
CA MET A 266 10.38 0.95 -1.94
C MET A 266 11.90 0.96 -2.03
N GLY A 267 12.54 2.12 -2.29
CA GLY A 267 14.00 2.21 -2.37
C GLY A 267 14.71 1.75 -1.10
N GLY A 268 14.13 2.02 0.08
CA GLY A 268 14.63 1.49 1.35
C GLY A 268 14.58 -0.04 1.40
N ARG A 269 13.56 -0.65 0.83
CA ARG A 269 13.41 -2.11 0.75
C ARG A 269 14.37 -2.73 -0.26
N GLU A 270 14.58 -2.09 -1.41
CA GLU A 270 15.54 -2.55 -2.43
C GLU A 270 16.96 -2.73 -1.88
N VAL A 271 17.38 -1.86 -0.97
CA VAL A 271 18.70 -1.93 -0.36
C VAL A 271 18.73 -2.72 0.96
N GLY A 272 17.62 -3.37 1.34
CA GLY A 272 17.56 -4.18 2.56
C GLY A 272 17.52 -3.36 3.85
N GLY A 273 16.93 -2.15 3.81
CA GLY A 273 16.89 -1.21 4.94
C GLY A 273 15.92 -1.57 6.08
N LEU A 274 15.52 -2.84 6.20
CA LEU A 274 14.71 -3.38 7.30
C LEU A 274 15.50 -4.43 8.07
N ALA A 275 15.21 -4.61 9.35
CA ALA A 275 15.94 -5.51 10.25
C ALA A 275 16.01 -6.95 9.72
N ASN A 276 14.91 -7.45 9.15
CA ASN A 276 14.77 -8.82 8.66
C ASN A 276 14.85 -8.94 7.13
N GLN A 277 15.59 -8.07 6.46
CA GLN A 277 15.65 -8.05 5.00
C GLN A 277 17.09 -7.92 4.51
N LEU A 278 17.42 -8.64 3.46
CA LEU A 278 18.63 -8.43 2.67
C LEU A 278 18.33 -7.52 1.47
N ALA A 279 19.36 -6.97 0.85
CA ALA A 279 19.23 -6.21 -0.39
C ALA A 279 18.63 -7.07 -1.51
N CYS A 280 18.04 -6.42 -2.51
CA CYS A 280 17.44 -7.07 -3.68
C CYS A 280 16.33 -8.08 -3.32
N HIS A 281 15.60 -7.84 -2.24
CA HIS A 281 14.52 -8.72 -1.72
C HIS A 281 14.98 -10.17 -1.46
N LEU A 282 16.25 -10.40 -1.23
CA LEU A 282 16.76 -11.72 -0.86
C LEU A 282 16.20 -12.15 0.50
N SER A 283 15.86 -13.43 0.65
CA SER A 283 15.29 -13.98 1.86
C SER A 283 16.35 -14.40 2.86
N LEU A 284 16.14 -14.09 4.15
CA LEU A 284 16.95 -14.63 5.27
C LEU A 284 16.72 -16.12 5.50
N GLU A 285 15.61 -16.68 5.03
CA GLU A 285 15.27 -18.10 5.18
C GLU A 285 16.01 -18.98 4.18
N ASN A 286 16.56 -18.39 3.12
CA ASN A 286 17.36 -19.10 2.13
C ASN A 286 18.85 -19.00 2.49
N ALA A 287 19.48 -20.13 2.81
CA ALA A 287 20.88 -20.19 3.23
C ALA A 287 21.85 -19.66 2.16
N ASP A 288 21.53 -19.80 0.88
CA ASP A 288 22.36 -19.30 -0.21
C ASP A 288 22.37 -17.77 -0.29
N HIS A 289 21.29 -17.14 0.14
CA HIS A 289 21.19 -15.68 0.21
C HIS A 289 22.05 -15.10 1.33
#